data_e847d6834a324d5df6eed0a46057d96a
#
_entry.id   e847d6834a324d5df6eed0a46057d96a
#
_cell.length_a   1.000
_cell.length_b   1.000
_cell.length_c   1.000
_cell.angle_alpha   90.00
_cell.angle_beta   90.00
_cell.angle_gamma   90.00
#
_symmetry.space_group_name_H-M   'P 1'
#
loop_
_entity.id
_entity.type
_entity.pdbx_description
1 polymer ?
#
loop_
_entity_poly.entity_id
_entity_poly.type
_entity_poly.pdbx_seq_one_letter_code
_entity_poly.pdbx_strand_id
1 'polypeptide(L)'
;LQMQFFFILFLLYVITISNRMIRKLSRCMEKEFYEEFEDMEAGIDQKQALVEESKKVDEIEDFNEAVRFVNDLKKKWRKTGFGESLAEEKLREEFEANVEKVYEKQKALAQKVVEAKEALIKEAEKTSLSDDFKKATEKMTSLMDEWKDSGNAGKKTDDELWERFNAARQKFYVRKHANWENRAVQFENAKKVKEDLIEKAKSLQDSEEWQKTSAKYKELMDAWKAAGNAGREFDDDLWNAFNEARQKFYAKRNEFYEKLHAEHDEKYAEKQALVKEAK
;
A
#
# COMPACT_ATOMS: atom_id res chain seq x y z
N LEU A 1 8.59 -71.20 -86.32
CA LEU A 1 7.33 -71.35 -85.58
C LEU A 1 7.57 -71.52 -84.04
N GLN A 2 8.53 -72.34 -83.62
CA GLN A 2 8.77 -72.62 -82.17
C GLN A 2 9.28 -71.40 -81.41
N MET A 3 10.19 -70.54 -81.95
CA MET A 3 10.67 -69.35 -81.34
C MET A 3 9.60 -68.24 -81.10
N GLN A 4 8.69 -68.09 -82.05
CA GLN A 4 7.57 -67.14 -81.94
C GLN A 4 6.60 -67.54 -80.81
N PHE A 5 6.35 -68.87 -80.66
CA PHE A 5 5.49 -69.38 -79.61
C PHE A 5 6.11 -69.12 -78.16
N PHE A 6 7.39 -69.33 -78.01
CA PHE A 6 8.11 -69.02 -76.73
C PHE A 6 8.11 -67.54 -76.40
N PHE A 7 8.21 -66.69 -77.43
CA PHE A 7 8.20 -65.24 -77.24
C PHE A 7 6.79 -64.76 -76.83
N ILE A 8 5.72 -65.31 -77.39
CA ILE A 8 4.35 -65.00 -76.96
C ILE A 8 4.07 -65.50 -75.55
N LEU A 9 4.50 -66.68 -75.16
CA LEU A 9 4.38 -67.21 -73.82
C LEU A 9 5.17 -66.33 -72.78
N PHE A 10 6.35 -65.89 -73.14
CA PHE A 10 7.18 -64.99 -72.31
C PHE A 10 6.47 -63.63 -72.12
N LEU A 11 5.92 -63.06 -73.22
CA LEU A 11 5.16 -61.82 -73.11
C LEU A 11 3.91 -61.97 -72.22
N LEU A 12 3.14 -63.06 -72.39
CA LEU A 12 1.96 -63.35 -71.54
C LEU A 12 2.34 -63.54 -70.06
N TYR A 13 3.50 -64.18 -69.80
CA TYR A 13 4.02 -64.35 -68.43
C TYR A 13 4.43 -63.00 -67.79
N VAL A 14 5.16 -62.13 -68.54
CA VAL A 14 5.52 -60.81 -68.11
C VAL A 14 4.31 -59.92 -67.82
N ILE A 15 3.29 -59.97 -68.72
CA ILE A 15 2.03 -59.25 -68.56
C ILE A 15 1.28 -59.76 -67.34
N THR A 16 1.30 -61.04 -67.04
CA THR A 16 0.62 -61.65 -65.88
C THR A 16 1.27 -61.26 -64.61
N ILE A 17 2.60 -61.25 -64.55
CA ILE A 17 3.37 -60.79 -63.39
C ILE A 17 3.20 -59.27 -63.15
N SER A 18 3.24 -58.47 -64.19
CA SER A 18 3.01 -57.03 -64.13
C SER A 18 1.61 -56.70 -63.60
N ASN A 19 0.59 -57.37 -64.13
CA ASN A 19 -0.79 -57.18 -63.62
C ASN A 19 -1.01 -57.66 -62.16
N ARG A 20 -0.24 -58.70 -61.75
CA ARG A 20 -0.27 -59.15 -60.35
C ARG A 20 0.41 -58.13 -59.41
N MET A 21 1.54 -57.53 -59.84
CA MET A 21 2.22 -56.48 -59.09
C MET A 21 1.38 -55.21 -59.02
N ILE A 22 0.77 -54.76 -60.11
CA ILE A 22 -0.11 -53.60 -60.19
C ILE A 22 -1.26 -53.77 -59.19
N ARG A 23 -1.94 -54.93 -59.19
CA ARG A 23 -3.02 -55.21 -58.24
C ARG A 23 -2.59 -55.29 -56.79
N LYS A 24 -1.30 -55.70 -56.50
CA LYS A 24 -0.77 -55.73 -55.16
C LYS A 24 -0.44 -54.31 -54.66
N LEU A 25 0.14 -53.49 -55.55
CA LEU A 25 0.42 -52.08 -55.28
C LEU A 25 -0.88 -51.27 -55.05
N SER A 26 -1.89 -51.47 -55.95
CA SER A 26 -3.20 -50.83 -55.79
C SER A 26 -3.84 -51.12 -54.43
N ARG A 27 -3.83 -52.42 -54.04
CA ARG A 27 -4.36 -52.81 -52.70
C ARG A 27 -3.59 -52.28 -51.52
N CYS A 28 -2.25 -52.14 -51.61
CA CYS A 28 -1.45 -51.50 -50.59
C CYS A 28 -1.77 -50.02 -50.49
N MET A 29 -1.83 -49.30 -51.62
CA MET A 29 -2.18 -47.88 -51.67
C MET A 29 -3.60 -47.62 -51.18
N GLU A 30 -4.56 -48.46 -51.55
CA GLU A 30 -5.94 -48.37 -51.03
C GLU A 30 -5.97 -48.56 -49.50
N LYS A 31 -5.24 -49.54 -48.96
CA LYS A 31 -5.17 -49.80 -47.54
C LYS A 31 -4.51 -48.62 -46.77
N GLU A 32 -3.38 -48.14 -47.26
CA GLU A 32 -2.71 -46.98 -46.65
C GLU A 32 -3.60 -45.74 -46.71
N PHE A 33 -4.33 -45.51 -47.80
CA PHE A 33 -5.27 -44.39 -47.92
C PHE A 33 -6.45 -44.52 -46.93
N TYR A 34 -7.02 -45.74 -46.76
CA TYR A 34 -8.10 -45.92 -45.78
C TYR A 34 -7.62 -45.76 -44.35
N GLU A 35 -6.43 -46.27 -44.02
CA GLU A 35 -5.82 -46.09 -42.68
C GLU A 35 -5.58 -44.62 -42.38
N GLU A 36 -5.01 -43.86 -43.35
CA GLU A 36 -4.77 -42.43 -43.22
C GLU A 36 -6.07 -41.60 -43.09
N PHE A 37 -7.14 -42.02 -43.79
CA PHE A 37 -8.44 -41.40 -43.69
C PHE A 37 -9.14 -41.68 -42.36
N GLU A 38 -9.07 -42.91 -41.82
CA GLU A 38 -9.61 -43.27 -40.50
C GLU A 38 -8.86 -42.51 -39.40
N ASP A 39 -7.53 -42.34 -39.47
CA ASP A 39 -6.74 -41.59 -38.52
C ASP A 39 -7.08 -40.09 -38.53
N MET A 40 -7.34 -39.55 -39.73
CA MET A 40 -7.75 -38.15 -39.89
C MET A 40 -9.17 -37.91 -39.31
N GLU A 41 -10.12 -38.82 -39.56
CA GLU A 41 -11.49 -38.73 -39.04
C GLU A 41 -11.51 -38.86 -37.52
N ALA A 42 -10.72 -39.79 -36.96
CA ALA A 42 -10.52 -39.93 -35.49
C ALA A 42 -9.90 -38.67 -34.87
N GLY A 43 -8.99 -38.00 -35.54
CA GLY A 43 -8.40 -36.73 -35.12
C GLY A 43 -9.41 -35.58 -35.04
N ILE A 44 -10.31 -35.49 -36.03
CA ILE A 44 -11.42 -34.52 -36.07
C ILE A 44 -12.40 -34.78 -34.92
N ASP A 45 -12.81 -36.00 -34.68
CA ASP A 45 -13.73 -36.38 -33.59
C ASP A 45 -13.14 -36.04 -32.22
N GLN A 46 -11.84 -36.29 -32.01
CA GLN A 46 -11.15 -35.92 -30.78
C GLN A 46 -11.11 -34.38 -30.57
N LYS A 47 -10.86 -33.61 -31.63
CA LYS A 47 -10.89 -32.15 -31.57
C LYS A 47 -12.29 -31.63 -31.31
N GLN A 48 -13.31 -32.22 -31.89
CA GLN A 48 -14.69 -31.84 -31.63
C GLN A 48 -15.09 -32.09 -30.17
N ALA A 49 -14.66 -33.22 -29.59
CA ALA A 49 -14.87 -33.50 -28.19
C ALA A 49 -14.17 -32.46 -27.27
N LEU A 50 -12.95 -32.00 -27.63
CA LEU A 50 -12.23 -30.95 -26.90
C LEU A 50 -12.90 -29.58 -27.01
N VAL A 51 -13.53 -29.26 -28.15
CA VAL A 51 -14.33 -28.04 -28.29
C VAL A 51 -15.55 -28.09 -27.37
N GLU A 52 -16.27 -29.22 -27.32
CA GLU A 52 -17.40 -29.38 -26.39
C GLU A 52 -16.94 -29.34 -24.93
N GLU A 53 -15.78 -29.95 -24.61
CA GLU A 53 -15.21 -29.86 -23.27
C GLU A 53 -14.82 -28.41 -22.93
N SER A 54 -14.34 -27.62 -23.89
CA SER A 54 -13.95 -26.21 -23.69
C SER A 54 -15.13 -25.29 -23.36
N LYS A 55 -16.37 -25.61 -23.80
CA LYS A 55 -17.57 -24.84 -23.45
C LYS A 55 -17.86 -24.86 -21.94
N LYS A 56 -17.45 -25.91 -21.24
CA LYS A 56 -17.63 -26.02 -19.79
C LYS A 56 -16.79 -25.04 -18.98
N VAL A 57 -15.85 -24.34 -19.59
CA VAL A 57 -15.06 -23.28 -18.98
C VAL A 57 -15.93 -22.16 -18.38
N ASP A 58 -17.07 -21.87 -19.00
CA ASP A 58 -18.01 -20.85 -18.54
C ASP A 58 -18.71 -21.23 -17.21
N GLU A 59 -18.76 -22.53 -16.88
CA GLU A 59 -19.37 -23.08 -15.65
C GLU A 59 -18.41 -23.05 -14.44
N ILE A 60 -17.10 -22.85 -14.67
CA ILE A 60 -16.09 -22.86 -13.63
C ILE A 60 -16.02 -21.47 -12.98
N GLU A 61 -16.44 -21.39 -11.71
CA GLU A 61 -16.44 -20.13 -10.95
C GLU A 61 -15.04 -19.73 -10.48
N ASP A 62 -14.22 -20.72 -10.02
CA ASP A 62 -12.86 -20.45 -9.59
C ASP A 62 -11.93 -20.18 -10.77
N PHE A 63 -11.38 -18.98 -10.79
CA PHE A 63 -10.51 -18.54 -11.89
C PHE A 63 -9.24 -19.40 -12.03
N ASN A 64 -8.60 -19.80 -10.92
CA ASN A 64 -7.37 -20.60 -10.97
C ASN A 64 -7.67 -22.02 -11.49
N GLU A 65 -8.84 -22.55 -11.16
CA GLU A 65 -9.33 -23.82 -11.67
C GLU A 65 -9.60 -23.72 -13.17
N ALA A 66 -10.28 -22.66 -13.63
CA ALA A 66 -10.52 -22.39 -15.04
C ALA A 66 -9.22 -22.32 -15.86
N VAL A 67 -8.20 -21.63 -15.35
CA VAL A 67 -6.88 -21.55 -16.01
C VAL A 67 -6.19 -22.90 -16.09
N ARG A 68 -6.25 -23.72 -15.03
CA ARG A 68 -5.69 -25.09 -15.05
C ARG A 68 -6.41 -25.94 -16.07
N PHE A 69 -7.72 -25.90 -16.08
CA PHE A 69 -8.56 -26.63 -17.03
C PHE A 69 -8.22 -26.27 -18.48
N VAL A 70 -8.15 -24.97 -18.80
CA VAL A 70 -7.77 -24.50 -20.15
C VAL A 70 -6.35 -24.95 -20.52
N ASN A 71 -5.40 -24.92 -19.60
CA ASN A 71 -4.04 -25.38 -19.87
C ASN A 71 -3.98 -26.89 -20.18
N ASP A 72 -4.81 -27.68 -19.52
CA ASP A 72 -4.90 -29.12 -19.77
C ASP A 72 -5.62 -29.42 -21.13
N LEU A 73 -6.65 -28.65 -21.45
CA LEU A 73 -7.29 -28.72 -22.77
C LEU A 73 -6.29 -28.35 -23.89
N LYS A 74 -5.52 -27.30 -23.74
CA LYS A 74 -4.46 -26.92 -24.70
C LYS A 74 -3.40 -28.00 -24.86
N LYS A 75 -3.04 -28.73 -23.79
CA LYS A 75 -2.13 -29.88 -23.89
C LYS A 75 -2.76 -31.04 -24.64
N LYS A 76 -4.01 -31.35 -24.36
CA LYS A 76 -4.77 -32.40 -25.11
C LYS A 76 -4.87 -32.02 -26.59
N TRP A 77 -5.25 -30.78 -26.92
CA TRP A 77 -5.36 -30.26 -28.27
C TRP A 77 -4.06 -30.43 -29.06
N ARG A 78 -2.90 -30.10 -28.47
CA ARG A 78 -1.59 -30.28 -29.14
C ARG A 78 -1.26 -31.73 -29.44
N LYS A 79 -1.83 -32.68 -28.72
CA LYS A 79 -1.57 -34.12 -28.94
C LYS A 79 -2.42 -34.71 -30.08
N THR A 80 -3.52 -34.08 -30.49
CA THR A 80 -4.38 -34.57 -31.57
C THR A 80 -3.81 -34.34 -32.97
N GLY A 81 -2.62 -33.71 -33.07
CA GLY A 81 -1.94 -33.45 -34.35
C GLY A 81 -2.48 -32.24 -35.10
N PHE A 82 -1.89 -31.96 -36.23
CA PHE A 82 -2.28 -30.87 -37.14
C PHE A 82 -2.91 -31.47 -38.42
N GLY A 83 -4.10 -30.98 -38.77
CA GLY A 83 -4.70 -31.19 -40.07
C GLY A 83 -4.99 -29.86 -40.76
N GLU A 84 -5.00 -29.84 -42.07
CA GLU A 84 -5.22 -28.64 -42.90
C GLU A 84 -6.65 -28.58 -43.46
N SER A 85 -7.59 -29.35 -42.87
CA SER A 85 -8.97 -29.36 -43.37
C SER A 85 -9.76 -28.13 -42.90
N LEU A 86 -10.71 -27.67 -43.72
CA LEU A 86 -11.61 -26.57 -43.38
C LEU A 86 -12.45 -26.86 -42.12
N ALA A 87 -12.71 -28.15 -41.85
CA ALA A 87 -13.40 -28.59 -40.63
C ALA A 87 -12.54 -28.37 -39.38
N GLU A 88 -11.25 -28.71 -39.45
CA GLU A 88 -10.32 -28.47 -38.34
C GLU A 88 -10.07 -26.98 -38.06
N GLU A 89 -10.05 -26.16 -39.10
CA GLU A 89 -9.91 -24.71 -38.96
C GLU A 89 -11.08 -24.12 -38.14
N LYS A 90 -12.31 -24.53 -38.44
CA LYS A 90 -13.51 -24.13 -37.68
C LYS A 90 -13.45 -24.59 -36.20
N LEU A 91 -13.06 -25.86 -35.98
CA LEU A 91 -12.93 -26.40 -34.63
C LEU A 91 -11.84 -25.66 -33.82
N ARG A 92 -10.74 -25.29 -34.46
CA ARG A 92 -9.70 -24.48 -33.87
C ARG A 92 -10.20 -23.09 -33.46
N GLU A 93 -10.92 -22.41 -34.37
CA GLU A 93 -11.49 -21.09 -34.09
C GLU A 93 -12.47 -21.14 -32.92
N GLU A 94 -13.37 -22.15 -32.85
CA GLU A 94 -14.29 -22.32 -31.73
C GLU A 94 -13.55 -22.61 -30.43
N PHE A 95 -12.54 -23.47 -30.44
CA PHE A 95 -11.73 -23.80 -29.28
C PHE A 95 -10.99 -22.57 -28.77
N GLU A 96 -10.32 -21.83 -29.66
CA GLU A 96 -9.57 -20.60 -29.31
C GLU A 96 -10.52 -19.54 -28.75
N ALA A 97 -11.71 -19.37 -29.33
CA ALA A 97 -12.70 -18.41 -28.83
C ALA A 97 -13.20 -18.77 -27.42
N ASN A 98 -13.42 -20.05 -27.10
CA ASN A 98 -13.79 -20.44 -25.73
C ASN A 98 -12.65 -20.25 -24.72
N VAL A 99 -11.45 -20.53 -25.15
CA VAL A 99 -10.23 -20.32 -24.33
C VAL A 99 -9.96 -18.83 -24.08
N GLU A 100 -10.16 -17.98 -25.10
CA GLU A 100 -9.95 -16.53 -25.02
C GLU A 100 -10.83 -15.89 -23.94
N LYS A 101 -12.07 -16.34 -23.79
CA LYS A 101 -12.98 -15.86 -22.73
C LYS A 101 -12.37 -15.92 -21.32
N VAL A 102 -11.60 -16.97 -21.00
CA VAL A 102 -10.92 -17.09 -19.70
C VAL A 102 -9.83 -16.03 -19.54
N TYR A 103 -9.06 -15.77 -20.58
CA TYR A 103 -8.02 -14.75 -20.54
C TYR A 103 -8.61 -13.34 -20.48
N GLU A 104 -9.73 -13.09 -21.14
CA GLU A 104 -10.45 -11.82 -21.03
C GLU A 104 -11.00 -11.62 -19.59
N LYS A 105 -11.60 -12.65 -18.99
CA LYS A 105 -12.00 -12.61 -17.57
C LYS A 105 -10.82 -12.33 -16.66
N GLN A 106 -9.66 -12.96 -16.90
CA GLN A 106 -8.42 -12.71 -16.16
C GLN A 106 -7.99 -11.26 -16.26
N LYS A 107 -7.93 -10.74 -17.48
CA LYS A 107 -7.54 -9.37 -17.76
C LYS A 107 -8.47 -8.36 -17.06
N ALA A 108 -9.77 -8.63 -17.11
CA ALA A 108 -10.76 -7.79 -16.44
C ALA A 108 -10.63 -7.82 -14.91
N LEU A 109 -10.34 -8.98 -14.31
CA LEU A 109 -10.08 -9.09 -12.88
C LEU A 109 -8.78 -8.38 -12.49
N ALA A 110 -7.69 -8.60 -13.23
CA ALA A 110 -6.43 -7.90 -13.01
C ALA A 110 -6.60 -6.38 -13.12
N GLN A 111 -7.38 -5.91 -14.09
CA GLN A 111 -7.68 -4.48 -14.26
C GLN A 111 -8.41 -3.90 -13.05
N LYS A 112 -9.39 -4.61 -12.48
CA LYS A 112 -10.08 -4.18 -11.25
C LYS A 112 -9.12 -4.07 -10.06
N VAL A 113 -8.17 -5.00 -9.95
CA VAL A 113 -7.13 -4.94 -8.90
C VAL A 113 -6.23 -3.73 -9.10
N VAL A 114 -5.83 -3.43 -10.34
CA VAL A 114 -5.05 -2.22 -10.67
C VAL A 114 -5.81 -0.96 -10.25
N GLU A 115 -7.07 -0.84 -10.62
CA GLU A 115 -7.91 0.32 -10.27
C GLU A 115 -8.06 0.50 -8.75
N ALA A 116 -8.28 -0.60 -8.02
CA ALA A 116 -8.34 -0.58 -6.57
C ALA A 116 -7.01 -0.11 -5.96
N LYS A 117 -5.87 -0.66 -6.41
CA LYS A 117 -4.54 -0.26 -5.94
C LYS A 117 -4.20 1.19 -6.29
N GLU A 118 -4.57 1.67 -7.47
CA GLU A 118 -4.39 3.08 -7.84
C GLU A 118 -5.21 4.03 -6.95
N ALA A 119 -6.42 3.64 -6.55
CA ALA A 119 -7.21 4.39 -5.60
C ALA A 119 -6.53 4.47 -4.23
N LEU A 120 -5.95 3.35 -3.75
CA LEU A 120 -5.18 3.31 -2.51
C LEU A 120 -3.92 4.17 -2.58
N ILE A 121 -3.22 4.20 -3.71
CA ILE A 121 -2.06 5.08 -3.95
C ILE A 121 -2.46 6.54 -3.83
N LYS A 122 -3.52 6.96 -4.51
CA LYS A 122 -4.03 8.34 -4.45
C LYS A 122 -4.39 8.77 -3.03
N GLU A 123 -5.04 7.87 -2.27
CA GLU A 123 -5.38 8.17 -0.88
C GLU A 123 -4.14 8.19 0.03
N ALA A 124 -3.14 7.34 -0.21
CA ALA A 124 -1.87 7.37 0.50
C ALA A 124 -1.08 8.65 0.18
N GLU A 125 -1.03 9.09 -1.07
CA GLU A 125 -0.42 10.36 -1.49
C GLU A 125 -1.07 11.55 -0.77
N LYS A 126 -2.40 11.62 -0.75
CA LYS A 126 -3.17 12.64 -0.04
C LYS A 126 -2.90 12.60 1.47
N THR A 127 -2.94 11.41 2.07
CA THR A 127 -2.67 11.20 3.50
C THR A 127 -1.23 11.58 3.86
N SER A 128 -0.28 11.41 2.95
CA SER A 128 1.13 11.77 3.14
C SER A 128 1.35 13.27 3.38
N LEU A 129 0.43 14.11 2.97
CA LEU A 129 0.48 15.57 3.10
C LEU A 129 -0.23 16.08 4.37
N SER A 130 -0.93 15.21 5.11
CA SER A 130 -1.66 15.59 6.32
C SER A 130 -0.73 16.03 7.43
N ASP A 131 -1.13 17.06 8.19
CA ASP A 131 -0.45 17.53 9.40
C ASP A 131 -1.03 16.90 10.68
N ASP A 132 -2.19 16.23 10.61
CA ASP A 132 -2.70 15.39 11.68
C ASP A 132 -2.02 14.02 11.62
N PHE A 133 -0.79 13.95 12.13
CA PHE A 133 0.03 12.73 12.10
C PHE A 133 -0.61 11.54 12.83
N LYS A 134 -1.50 11.76 13.80
CA LYS A 134 -2.18 10.67 14.50
C LYS A 134 -3.18 9.99 13.58
N LYS A 135 -4.17 10.73 13.07
CA LYS A 135 -5.17 10.20 12.14
C LYS A 135 -4.55 9.69 10.85
N ALA A 136 -3.53 10.38 10.33
CA ALA A 136 -2.83 9.95 9.13
C ALA A 136 -2.06 8.63 9.35
N THR A 137 -1.53 8.37 10.55
CA THR A 137 -0.91 7.08 10.86
C THR A 137 -1.94 5.95 10.87
N GLU A 138 -3.10 6.17 11.51
CA GLU A 138 -4.20 5.21 11.53
C GLU A 138 -4.68 4.90 10.10
N LYS A 139 -4.84 5.95 9.27
CA LYS A 139 -5.24 5.79 7.86
C LYS A 139 -4.19 5.06 7.02
N MET A 140 -2.88 5.37 7.19
CA MET A 140 -1.81 4.66 6.49
C MET A 140 -1.74 3.17 6.84
N THR A 141 -2.09 2.82 8.08
CA THR A 141 -2.18 1.41 8.50
C THR A 141 -3.36 0.72 7.82
N SER A 142 -4.56 1.35 7.82
CA SER A 142 -5.73 0.84 7.11
C SER A 142 -5.46 0.63 5.61
N LEU A 143 -4.86 1.63 4.94
CA LEU A 143 -4.50 1.54 3.53
C LEU A 143 -3.52 0.40 3.24
N MET A 144 -2.62 0.09 4.16
CA MET A 144 -1.70 -1.04 4.03
C MET A 144 -2.43 -2.39 4.15
N ASP A 145 -3.45 -2.49 4.99
CA ASP A 145 -4.24 -3.71 5.13
C ASP A 145 -5.15 -3.89 3.91
N GLU A 146 -5.83 -2.82 3.47
CA GLU A 146 -6.60 -2.79 2.21
C GLU A 146 -5.72 -3.17 1.00
N TRP A 147 -4.44 -2.74 0.98
CA TRP A 147 -3.49 -3.13 -0.06
C TRP A 147 -3.22 -4.63 -0.09
N LYS A 148 -3.04 -5.27 1.06
CA LYS A 148 -2.82 -6.72 1.15
C LYS A 148 -4.03 -7.51 0.64
N ASP A 149 -5.23 -7.00 0.93
CA ASP A 149 -6.50 -7.65 0.59
C ASP A 149 -6.92 -7.41 -0.88
N SER A 150 -6.32 -6.44 -1.56
CA SER A 150 -6.72 -6.04 -2.92
C SER A 150 -6.42 -7.08 -4.01
N GLY A 151 -5.64 -8.12 -3.71
CA GLY A 151 -5.27 -9.16 -4.67
C GLY A 151 -4.01 -8.85 -5.48
N ASN A 152 -3.83 -9.59 -6.59
CA ASN A 152 -2.64 -9.53 -7.45
C ASN A 152 -3.01 -9.17 -8.88
N ALA A 153 -2.37 -8.15 -9.45
CA ALA A 153 -2.57 -7.68 -10.83
C ALA A 153 -1.50 -8.18 -11.81
N GLY A 154 -0.63 -9.10 -11.35
CA GLY A 154 0.53 -9.58 -12.09
C GLY A 154 1.83 -8.95 -11.57
N LYS A 155 2.90 -9.76 -11.50
CA LYS A 155 4.13 -9.41 -10.80
C LYS A 155 4.69 -8.04 -11.19
N LYS A 156 4.86 -7.77 -12.48
CA LYS A 156 5.46 -6.51 -12.95
C LYS A 156 4.60 -5.30 -12.58
N THR A 157 3.29 -5.39 -12.81
CA THR A 157 2.34 -4.32 -12.49
C THR A 157 2.25 -4.09 -10.98
N ASP A 158 2.23 -5.16 -10.21
CA ASP A 158 2.22 -5.08 -8.75
C ASP A 158 3.48 -4.44 -8.19
N ASP A 159 4.66 -4.75 -8.75
CA ASP A 159 5.93 -4.15 -8.34
C ASP A 159 5.92 -2.62 -8.60
N GLU A 160 5.46 -2.19 -9.78
CA GLU A 160 5.35 -0.76 -10.15
C GLU A 160 4.34 -0.01 -9.24
N LEU A 161 3.18 -0.60 -8.98
CA LEU A 161 2.17 -0.01 -8.09
C LEU A 161 2.66 0.03 -6.64
N TRP A 162 3.37 -1.01 -6.20
CA TRP A 162 3.96 -1.07 -4.87
C TRP A 162 5.00 0.01 -4.63
N GLU A 163 5.89 0.25 -5.60
CA GLU A 163 6.89 1.31 -5.50
C GLU A 163 6.23 2.68 -5.28
N ARG A 164 5.16 2.99 -6.03
CA ARG A 164 4.42 4.24 -5.89
C ARG A 164 3.72 4.34 -4.52
N PHE A 165 3.03 3.29 -4.09
CA PHE A 165 2.38 3.24 -2.79
C PHE A 165 3.39 3.40 -1.64
N ASN A 166 4.49 2.66 -1.70
CA ASN A 166 5.54 2.70 -0.69
C ASN A 166 6.25 4.06 -0.64
N ALA A 167 6.45 4.71 -1.79
CA ALA A 167 7.01 6.07 -1.85
C ALA A 167 6.12 7.08 -1.10
N ALA A 168 4.79 7.00 -1.27
CA ALA A 168 3.86 7.84 -0.52
C ALA A 168 3.92 7.56 0.99
N ARG A 169 4.00 6.29 1.40
CA ARG A 169 4.19 5.91 2.80
C ARG A 169 5.51 6.43 3.38
N GLN A 170 6.62 6.23 2.68
CA GLN A 170 7.93 6.72 3.12
C GLN A 170 7.94 8.24 3.30
N LYS A 171 7.36 8.98 2.35
CA LYS A 171 7.21 10.44 2.45
C LYS A 171 6.47 10.84 3.72
N PHE A 172 5.39 10.15 4.07
CA PHE A 172 4.65 10.38 5.30
C PHE A 172 5.51 10.15 6.55
N TYR A 173 6.17 9.00 6.64
CA TYR A 173 6.97 8.65 7.82
C TYR A 173 8.19 9.55 8.00
N VAL A 174 8.83 9.98 6.92
CA VAL A 174 9.92 10.99 6.97
C VAL A 174 9.41 12.31 7.54
N ARG A 175 8.27 12.82 7.06
CA ARG A 175 7.65 14.04 7.60
C ARG A 175 7.26 13.89 9.08
N LYS A 176 6.67 12.76 9.44
CA LYS A 176 6.29 12.46 10.83
C LYS A 176 7.52 12.46 11.74
N HIS A 177 8.61 11.82 11.32
CA HIS A 177 9.87 11.77 12.08
C HIS A 177 10.48 13.17 12.24
N ALA A 178 10.59 13.93 11.16
CA ALA A 178 11.08 15.29 11.20
C ALA A 178 10.22 16.20 12.12
N ASN A 179 8.90 16.05 12.10
CA ASN A 179 8.03 16.77 13.02
C ASN A 179 8.28 16.38 14.49
N TRP A 180 8.46 15.11 14.76
CA TRP A 180 8.78 14.62 16.09
C TRP A 180 10.12 15.16 16.59
N GLU A 181 11.16 15.12 15.77
CA GLU A 181 12.49 15.68 16.09
C GLU A 181 12.43 17.19 16.34
N ASN A 182 11.74 17.93 15.47
CA ASN A 182 11.56 19.37 15.66
C ASN A 182 10.86 19.68 16.98
N ARG A 183 9.83 18.92 17.36
CA ARG A 183 9.15 19.09 18.66
C ARG A 183 10.06 18.76 19.82
N ALA A 184 10.87 17.71 19.72
CA ALA A 184 11.85 17.36 20.76
C ALA A 184 12.87 18.49 20.97
N VAL A 185 13.39 19.07 19.90
CA VAL A 185 14.28 20.22 19.95
C VAL A 185 13.60 21.45 20.57
N GLN A 186 12.34 21.71 20.20
CA GLN A 186 11.57 22.82 20.80
C GLN A 186 11.35 22.62 22.30
N PHE A 187 11.03 21.40 22.73
CA PHE A 187 10.86 21.10 24.17
C PHE A 187 12.15 21.28 24.95
N GLU A 188 13.28 20.80 24.40
CA GLU A 188 14.58 20.96 25.03
C GLU A 188 15.00 22.45 25.13
N ASN A 189 14.76 23.24 24.11
CA ASN A 189 15.02 24.67 24.13
C ASN A 189 14.11 25.39 25.14
N ALA A 190 12.81 25.06 25.17
CA ALA A 190 11.89 25.63 26.14
C ALA A 190 12.29 25.28 27.57
N LYS A 191 12.74 24.05 27.82
CA LYS A 191 13.25 23.60 29.12
C LYS A 191 14.45 24.44 29.59
N LYS A 192 15.46 24.58 28.73
CA LYS A 192 16.64 25.41 29.05
C LYS A 192 16.29 26.86 29.36
N VAL A 193 15.40 27.46 28.54
CA VAL A 193 14.95 28.84 28.80
C VAL A 193 14.20 28.93 30.13
N LYS A 194 13.33 27.98 30.45
CA LYS A 194 12.60 27.95 31.73
C LYS A 194 13.50 27.74 32.93
N GLU A 195 14.52 26.88 32.83
CA GLU A 195 15.54 26.68 33.86
C GLU A 195 16.30 27.99 34.14
N ASP A 196 16.72 28.74 33.11
CA ASP A 196 17.36 30.05 33.26
C ASP A 196 16.42 31.09 33.91
N LEU A 197 15.13 31.07 33.55
CA LEU A 197 14.14 31.94 34.19
C LEU A 197 13.92 31.60 35.67
N ILE A 198 13.97 30.31 36.04
CA ILE A 198 13.90 29.87 37.45
C ILE A 198 15.11 30.41 38.24
N GLU A 199 16.32 30.30 37.71
CA GLU A 199 17.51 30.82 38.35
C GLU A 199 17.43 32.36 38.55
N LYS A 200 16.93 33.07 37.53
CA LYS A 200 16.67 34.52 37.67
C LYS A 200 15.59 34.81 38.71
N ALA A 201 14.51 34.03 38.75
CA ALA A 201 13.48 34.21 39.77
C ALA A 201 14.00 33.95 41.18
N LYS A 202 14.81 32.89 41.39
CA LYS A 202 15.46 32.60 42.67
C LYS A 202 16.39 33.70 43.10
N SER A 203 17.18 34.31 42.22
CA SER A 203 18.06 35.43 42.54
C SER A 203 17.33 36.69 43.01
N LEU A 204 16.04 36.81 42.66
CA LEU A 204 15.21 37.97 43.01
C LEU A 204 14.28 37.72 44.21
N GLN A 205 14.14 36.49 44.70
CA GLN A 205 13.16 36.10 45.73
C GLN A 205 13.35 36.79 47.07
N ASP A 206 14.57 37.27 47.37
CA ASP A 206 14.94 37.92 48.62
C ASP A 206 15.19 39.44 48.46
N SER A 207 14.85 39.99 47.29
CA SER A 207 15.05 41.43 47.00
C SER A 207 14.07 42.29 47.79
N GLU A 208 14.57 43.40 48.32
CA GLU A 208 13.77 44.44 49.01
C GLU A 208 13.41 45.63 48.07
N GLU A 209 13.87 45.59 46.80
CA GLU A 209 13.49 46.60 45.77
C GLU A 209 12.07 46.29 45.22
N TRP A 210 11.04 46.42 46.05
CA TRP A 210 9.69 45.93 45.79
C TRP A 210 9.11 46.29 44.42
N GLN A 211 9.16 47.54 44.01
CA GLN A 211 8.60 47.99 42.74
C GLN A 211 9.38 47.50 41.55
N LYS A 212 10.71 47.63 41.58
CA LYS A 212 11.63 47.25 40.53
C LYS A 212 11.59 45.72 40.30
N THR A 213 11.61 44.96 41.40
CA THR A 213 11.58 43.50 41.37
C THR A 213 10.22 42.97 40.95
N SER A 214 9.11 43.63 41.32
CA SER A 214 7.78 43.30 40.82
C SER A 214 7.70 43.47 39.29
N ALA A 215 8.31 44.51 38.70
CA ALA A 215 8.39 44.71 37.26
C ALA A 215 9.21 43.57 36.59
N LYS A 216 10.37 43.22 37.20
CA LYS A 216 11.18 42.09 36.70
C LYS A 216 10.43 40.75 36.71
N TYR A 217 9.66 40.44 37.78
CA TYR A 217 8.83 39.24 37.80
C TYR A 217 7.74 39.23 36.74
N LYS A 218 7.21 40.37 36.36
CA LYS A 218 6.30 40.51 35.25
C LYS A 218 7.00 40.15 33.91
N GLU A 219 8.19 40.70 33.68
CA GLU A 219 9.02 40.39 32.51
C GLU A 219 9.39 38.90 32.46
N LEU A 220 9.79 38.30 33.60
CA LEU A 220 10.08 36.87 33.69
C LEU A 220 8.84 36.02 33.37
N MET A 221 7.64 36.43 33.79
CA MET A 221 6.40 35.74 33.50
C MET A 221 6.04 35.82 32.02
N ASP A 222 6.25 36.95 31.37
CA ASP A 222 6.02 37.12 29.94
C ASP A 222 7.03 36.29 29.15
N ALA A 223 8.31 36.26 29.53
CA ALA A 223 9.32 35.37 28.95
C ALA A 223 8.98 33.88 29.18
N TRP A 224 8.44 33.52 30.35
CA TRP A 224 7.98 32.17 30.65
C TRP A 224 6.90 31.69 29.67
N LYS A 225 5.91 32.54 29.42
CA LYS A 225 4.85 32.24 28.44
C LYS A 225 5.40 32.12 27.03
N ALA A 226 6.34 32.99 26.65
CA ALA A 226 6.98 33.00 25.35
C ALA A 226 7.87 31.76 25.11
N ALA A 227 8.48 31.20 26.16
CA ALA A 227 9.30 29.99 26.07
C ALA A 227 8.56 28.75 25.57
N GLY A 228 7.22 28.73 25.68
CA GLY A 228 6.40 27.63 25.25
C GLY A 228 6.39 26.42 26.19
N ASN A 229 6.10 25.24 25.66
CA ASN A 229 5.98 24.00 26.43
C ASN A 229 7.31 23.23 26.42
N ALA A 230 7.78 22.76 27.58
CA ALA A 230 9.00 21.98 27.76
C ALA A 230 8.74 20.44 27.77
N GLY A 231 7.53 20.04 27.45
CA GLY A 231 7.09 18.66 27.56
C GLY A 231 6.36 18.38 28.87
N ARG A 232 5.34 17.53 28.79
CA ARG A 232 4.44 17.20 29.91
C ARG A 232 5.19 16.68 31.15
N GLU A 233 6.31 16.04 30.94
CA GLU A 233 7.12 15.43 31.97
C GLU A 233 7.82 16.49 32.87
N PHE A 234 8.20 17.62 32.29
CA PHE A 234 9.02 18.65 32.98
C PHE A 234 8.26 19.94 33.31
N ASP A 235 7.19 20.24 32.54
CA ASP A 235 6.52 21.55 32.64
C ASP A 235 5.95 21.84 34.03
N ASP A 236 5.39 20.83 34.70
CA ASP A 236 4.79 20.99 36.02
C ASP A 236 5.87 21.27 37.09
N ASP A 237 6.99 20.54 37.05
CA ASP A 237 8.09 20.73 38.00
C ASP A 237 8.79 22.07 37.79
N LEU A 238 9.04 22.46 36.55
CA LEU A 238 9.61 23.76 36.20
C LEU A 238 8.69 24.90 36.65
N TRP A 239 7.37 24.76 36.44
CA TRP A 239 6.40 25.75 36.90
C TRP A 239 6.39 25.87 38.41
N ASN A 240 6.38 24.75 39.13
CA ASN A 240 6.38 24.76 40.60
C ASN A 240 7.63 25.48 41.15
N ALA A 241 8.82 25.17 40.60
CA ALA A 241 10.05 25.80 41.01
C ALA A 241 10.07 27.32 40.74
N PHE A 242 9.58 27.76 39.57
CA PHE A 242 9.47 29.18 39.24
C PHE A 242 8.47 29.89 40.14
N ASN A 243 7.30 29.28 40.34
CA ASN A 243 6.23 29.89 41.15
C ASN A 243 6.59 29.95 42.64
N GLU A 244 7.32 28.97 43.17
CA GLU A 244 7.82 29.01 44.55
C GLU A 244 8.72 30.25 44.79
N ALA A 245 9.70 30.50 43.93
CA ALA A 245 10.57 31.68 44.05
C ALA A 245 9.75 32.98 43.96
N ARG A 246 8.79 33.04 43.06
CA ARG A 246 7.88 34.19 42.91
C ARG A 246 7.02 34.39 44.14
N GLN A 247 6.43 33.33 44.67
CA GLN A 247 5.60 33.44 45.89
C GLN A 247 6.37 33.92 47.11
N LYS A 248 7.62 33.45 47.29
CA LYS A 248 8.48 33.91 48.37
C LYS A 248 8.71 35.45 48.30
N PHE A 249 8.97 35.98 47.13
CA PHE A 249 9.12 37.42 46.96
C PHE A 249 7.83 38.19 47.30
N TYR A 250 6.70 37.76 46.73
CA TYR A 250 5.42 38.45 46.94
C TYR A 250 4.93 38.33 48.38
N ALA A 251 5.20 37.24 49.07
CA ALA A 251 4.90 37.12 50.51
C ALA A 251 5.68 38.14 51.34
N LYS A 252 7.00 38.26 51.14
CA LYS A 252 7.83 39.25 51.82
C LYS A 252 7.40 40.69 51.53
N ARG A 253 7.08 40.94 50.23
CA ARG A 253 6.58 42.26 49.84
C ARG A 253 5.28 42.60 50.53
N ASN A 254 4.33 41.69 50.58
CA ASN A 254 3.04 41.89 51.22
C ASN A 254 3.25 42.14 52.74
N GLU A 255 4.05 41.34 53.42
CA GLU A 255 4.38 41.54 54.84
C GLU A 255 4.98 42.93 55.09
N PHE A 256 5.88 43.39 54.23
CA PHE A 256 6.45 44.74 54.32
C PHE A 256 5.38 45.83 54.21
N TYR A 257 4.49 45.75 53.23
CA TYR A 257 3.45 46.75 53.06
C TYR A 257 2.37 46.69 54.16
N GLU A 258 2.05 45.52 54.69
CA GLU A 258 1.13 45.36 55.82
C GLU A 258 1.72 46.05 57.07
N LYS A 259 3.02 45.86 57.38
CA LYS A 259 3.68 46.54 58.46
C LYS A 259 3.69 48.05 58.25
N LEU A 260 4.02 48.52 57.07
CA LEU A 260 4.04 49.95 56.74
C LEU A 260 2.66 50.59 56.88
N HIS A 261 1.60 49.88 56.48
CA HIS A 261 0.22 50.34 56.65
C HIS A 261 -0.16 50.41 58.11
N ALA A 262 0.19 49.41 58.94
CA ALA A 262 -0.12 49.37 60.34
C ALA A 262 0.59 50.56 61.08
N GLU A 263 1.88 50.80 60.77
CA GLU A 263 2.62 51.94 61.34
C GLU A 263 1.99 53.28 60.89
N HIS A 264 1.54 53.39 59.67
CA HIS A 264 0.88 54.60 59.16
C HIS A 264 -0.48 54.83 59.88
N ASP A 265 -1.28 53.79 60.04
CA ASP A 265 -2.58 53.88 60.73
C ASP A 265 -2.40 54.23 62.24
N GLU A 266 -1.39 53.64 62.89
CA GLU A 266 -1.03 54.01 64.27
C GLU A 266 -0.67 55.50 64.36
N LYS A 267 0.26 55.98 63.54
CA LYS A 267 0.66 57.41 63.49
C LYS A 267 -0.49 58.33 63.13
N TYR A 268 -1.45 57.86 62.27
CA TYR A 268 -2.63 58.63 61.95
C TYR A 268 -3.62 58.72 63.11
N ALA A 269 -3.78 57.65 63.89
CA ALA A 269 -4.61 57.62 65.11
C ALA A 269 -4.02 58.53 66.17
N GLU A 270 -2.69 58.46 66.37
CA GLU A 270 -1.99 59.37 67.29
C GLU A 270 -2.21 60.85 66.91
N LYS A 271 -2.04 61.21 65.65
CA LYS A 271 -2.29 62.60 65.18
C LYS A 271 -3.77 63.01 65.36
N GLN A 272 -4.70 62.13 65.16
CA GLN A 272 -6.13 62.39 65.40
C GLN A 272 -6.40 62.64 66.92
N ALA A 273 -5.78 61.86 67.79
CA ALA A 273 -5.91 62.05 69.25
C ALA A 273 -5.35 63.44 69.70
N LEU A 274 -4.17 63.81 69.22
CA LEU A 274 -3.57 65.13 69.51
C LEU A 274 -4.44 66.30 68.99
N VAL A 275 -5.09 66.17 67.80
CA VAL A 275 -5.97 67.19 67.30
C VAL A 275 -7.26 67.31 68.12
N LYS A 276 -7.74 66.19 68.72
CA LYS A 276 -8.90 66.21 69.60
C LYS A 276 -8.58 66.84 70.94
N GLU A 277 -7.33 66.67 71.52
CA GLU A 277 -6.89 67.28 72.78
C GLU A 277 -6.66 68.78 72.60
N ALA A 278 -6.31 69.26 71.40
CA ALA A 278 -6.06 70.68 71.11
C ALA A 278 -7.35 71.50 70.82
N LYS A 279 -8.50 70.89 70.76
CA LYS A 279 -9.83 71.54 70.61
C LYS A 279 -10.53 71.62 71.92
#